data_3ebcd138f276bc94252c9ba4024bcbfe
#
_entry.id   3ebcd138f276bc94252c9ba4024bcbfe
#
_cell.length_a   1.000
_cell.length_b   1.000
_cell.length_c   1.000
_cell.angle_alpha   90.00
_cell.angle_beta   90.00
_cell.angle_gamma   90.00
#
_symmetry.space_group_name_H-M   'P 1'
#
loop_
_entity.id
_entity.type
_entity.pdbx_description
1 polymer ?
#
loop_
_entity_poly.entity_id
_entity_poly.type
_entity_poly.pdbx_seq_one_letter_code
_entity_poly.pdbx_strand_id
1 'polypeptide(L)'
;MKRIKTIVSFLCAAALALTLLVMPSSASGGLFFLSLNDTLPAQSVQMTPVQYSGWVYVPVNVFNSQSTGVNFGLYYGLTENNTKLVLYNLSGKTMTFDLQNGTATAMGGEAPVPGKVLRQNGVYYVPAYAVCRYFGLSYS
;
A
#
# COMPACT_ATOMS: atom_id res chain seq x y z
N MET A 1 -42.45 19.17 -24.85
CA MET A 1 -42.04 19.66 -23.53
C MET A 1 -41.88 18.57 -22.45
N LYS A 2 -42.69 17.51 -22.46
CA LYS A 2 -42.55 16.41 -21.49
C LYS A 2 -41.22 15.64 -21.60
N ARG A 3 -40.61 15.53 -22.80
CA ARG A 3 -39.35 14.82 -23.05
C ARG A 3 -38.14 15.51 -22.44
N ILE A 4 -38.09 16.83 -22.36
CA ILE A 4 -36.96 17.59 -21.78
C ILE A 4 -36.92 17.44 -20.25
N LYS A 5 -38.07 17.45 -19.57
CA LYS A 5 -38.14 17.24 -18.11
C LYS A 5 -37.65 15.84 -17.71
N THR A 6 -37.96 14.82 -18.49
CA THR A 6 -37.53 13.44 -18.23
C THR A 6 -36.02 13.27 -18.42
N ILE A 7 -35.44 13.91 -19.44
CA ILE A 7 -33.97 13.87 -19.68
C ILE A 7 -33.22 14.58 -18.56
N VAL A 8 -33.67 15.74 -18.10
CA VAL A 8 -33.03 16.47 -16.96
C VAL A 8 -33.10 15.67 -15.68
N SER A 9 -34.22 15.00 -15.38
CA SER A 9 -34.35 14.15 -14.20
C SER A 9 -33.45 12.94 -14.27
N PHE A 10 -33.25 12.35 -15.42
CA PHE A 10 -32.34 11.22 -15.63
C PHE A 10 -30.88 11.62 -15.44
N LEU A 11 -30.44 12.76 -15.93
CA LEU A 11 -29.10 13.31 -15.78
C LEU A 11 -28.80 13.62 -14.30
N CYS A 12 -29.75 14.21 -13.56
CA CYS A 12 -29.59 14.45 -12.13
C CYS A 12 -29.48 13.15 -11.32
N ALA A 13 -30.24 12.11 -11.63
CA ALA A 13 -30.17 10.81 -10.99
C ALA A 13 -28.83 10.10 -11.29
N ALA A 14 -28.32 10.18 -12.51
CA ALA A 14 -27.03 9.63 -12.87
C ALA A 14 -25.85 10.34 -12.17
N ALA A 15 -25.91 11.67 -12.05
CA ALA A 15 -24.91 12.46 -11.32
C ALA A 15 -24.91 12.13 -9.82
N LEU A 16 -26.07 11.95 -9.19
CA LEU A 16 -26.21 11.54 -7.80
C LEU A 16 -25.68 10.11 -7.58
N ALA A 17 -25.93 9.18 -8.49
CA ALA A 17 -25.44 7.82 -8.41
C ALA A 17 -23.90 7.77 -8.51
N LEU A 18 -23.28 8.56 -9.38
CA LEU A 18 -21.83 8.68 -9.48
C LEU A 18 -21.21 9.27 -8.20
N THR A 19 -21.83 10.27 -7.60
CA THR A 19 -21.36 10.87 -6.34
C THR A 19 -21.44 9.87 -5.18
N LEU A 20 -22.48 9.05 -5.12
CA LEU A 20 -22.64 8.00 -4.11
C LEU A 20 -21.64 6.85 -4.26
N LEU A 21 -21.18 6.54 -5.47
CA LEU A 21 -20.15 5.54 -5.72
C LEU A 21 -18.76 5.97 -5.30
N VAL A 22 -18.48 7.27 -5.25
CA VAL A 22 -17.20 7.82 -4.80
C VAL A 22 -17.12 7.96 -3.28
N MET A 23 -18.23 8.27 -2.60
CA MET A 23 -18.29 8.45 -1.14
C MET A 23 -17.99 7.18 -0.32
N PRO A 24 -18.45 5.96 -0.66
CA PRO A 24 -18.20 4.78 0.17
C PRO A 24 -16.74 4.37 0.27
N SER A 25 -15.90 4.68 -0.71
CA SER A 25 -14.47 4.33 -0.66
C SER A 25 -13.69 5.17 0.36
N SER A 26 -14.16 6.37 0.70
CA SER A 26 -13.57 7.22 1.74
C SER A 26 -14.16 6.96 3.13
N ALA A 27 -15.40 6.44 3.21
CA ALA A 27 -16.10 6.19 4.46
C ALA A 27 -15.76 4.83 5.10
N SER A 28 -15.28 3.86 4.32
CA SER A 28 -14.87 2.52 4.80
C SER A 28 -13.42 2.47 5.29
N GLY A 29 -12.67 3.56 5.17
CA GLY A 29 -11.33 3.69 5.68
C GLY A 29 -11.34 3.81 7.20
N GLY A 30 -11.16 2.71 7.93
CA GLY A 30 -10.80 2.79 9.32
C GLY A 30 -9.55 3.67 9.49
N LEU A 31 -9.49 4.43 10.57
CA LEU A 31 -8.27 5.14 10.95
C LEU A 31 -7.22 4.08 11.32
N PHE A 32 -6.26 3.90 10.46
CA PHE A 32 -5.12 3.04 10.75
C PHE A 32 -4.00 3.88 11.34
N PHE A 33 -3.55 3.48 12.51
CA PHE A 33 -2.35 4.04 13.10
C PHE A 33 -1.21 3.05 12.91
N LEU A 34 -0.09 3.56 12.42
CA LEU A 34 1.14 2.80 12.35
C LEU A 34 1.88 2.98 13.68
N SER A 35 2.16 1.89 14.36
CA SER A 35 3.05 1.86 15.52
C SER A 35 4.26 1.00 15.19
N LEU A 36 5.44 1.50 15.48
CA LEU A 36 6.70 0.81 15.25
C LEU A 36 7.41 0.66 16.60
N ASN A 37 7.53 -0.59 17.09
CA ASN A 37 8.08 -0.87 18.41
C ASN A 37 7.47 0.01 19.51
N ASP A 38 6.13 0.06 19.56
CA ASP A 38 5.34 0.87 20.50
C ASP A 38 5.56 2.40 20.39
N THR A 39 6.20 2.83 19.33
CA THR A 39 6.38 4.25 19.01
C THR A 39 5.54 4.66 17.83
N LEU A 40 4.81 5.76 17.96
CA LEU A 40 4.10 6.37 16.85
C LEU A 40 5.08 7.24 16.05
N PRO A 41 5.38 6.88 14.80
CA PRO A 41 6.21 7.75 13.96
C PRO A 41 5.46 9.06 13.68
N ALA A 42 6.20 10.09 13.31
CA ALA A 42 5.62 11.37 12.91
C ALA A 42 4.59 11.13 11.81
N GLN A 43 3.36 11.52 12.06
CA GLN A 43 2.26 11.34 11.12
C GLN A 43 2.49 12.23 9.90
N SER A 44 2.70 11.62 8.77
CA SER A 44 2.76 12.29 7.47
C SER A 44 2.03 11.43 6.44
N VAL A 45 1.64 12.03 5.33
CA VAL A 45 1.03 11.29 4.21
C VAL A 45 1.95 10.16 3.73
N GLN A 46 3.26 10.33 3.89
CA GLN A 46 4.27 9.36 3.51
C GLN A 46 4.42 8.19 4.49
N MET A 47 3.73 8.24 5.64
CA MET A 47 3.79 7.22 6.70
C MET A 47 2.42 6.61 7.03
N THR A 48 1.37 6.99 6.30
CA THR A 48 0.02 6.52 6.57
C THR A 48 -0.26 5.20 5.86
N PRO A 49 -0.64 4.13 6.58
CA PRO A 49 -1.06 2.88 5.98
C PRO A 49 -2.34 3.05 5.16
N VAL A 50 -2.50 2.19 4.17
CA VAL A 50 -3.74 2.12 3.37
C VAL A 50 -4.25 0.68 3.33
N GLN A 51 -5.55 0.51 3.23
CA GLN A 51 -6.17 -0.80 3.02
C GLN A 51 -6.54 -0.97 1.56
N TYR A 52 -6.15 -2.10 0.99
CA TYR A 52 -6.49 -2.45 -0.39
C TYR A 52 -6.75 -3.96 -0.49
N SER A 53 -7.89 -4.31 -1.05
CA SER A 53 -8.28 -5.72 -1.28
C SER A 53 -8.17 -6.62 -0.03
N GLY A 54 -8.53 -6.08 1.13
CA GLY A 54 -8.49 -6.80 2.41
C GLY A 54 -7.11 -6.86 3.08
N TRP A 55 -6.09 -6.26 2.49
CA TRP A 55 -4.72 -6.24 3.02
C TRP A 55 -4.32 -4.84 3.45
N VAL A 56 -3.53 -4.76 4.50
CA VAL A 56 -2.91 -3.50 4.94
C VAL A 56 -1.59 -3.31 4.21
N TYR A 57 -1.47 -2.17 3.58
CA TYR A 57 -0.26 -1.72 2.89
C TYR A 57 0.38 -0.59 3.68
N VAL A 58 1.68 -0.62 3.77
CA VAL A 58 2.46 0.45 4.40
C VAL A 58 3.42 1.08 3.40
N PRO A 59 3.70 2.38 3.52
CA PRO A 59 4.74 3.00 2.72
C PRO A 59 6.07 2.29 2.94
N VAL A 60 6.81 2.01 1.90
CA VAL A 60 8.11 1.34 2.01
C VAL A 60 9.10 2.13 2.87
N ASN A 61 8.92 3.44 2.97
CA ASN A 61 9.72 4.33 3.82
C ASN A 61 9.66 3.97 5.31
N VAL A 62 8.62 3.23 5.74
CA VAL A 62 8.48 2.73 7.11
C VAL A 62 9.69 1.88 7.51
N PHE A 63 10.27 1.15 6.56
CA PHE A 63 11.43 0.30 6.80
C PHE A 63 12.77 1.05 6.75
N ASN A 64 12.76 2.34 6.42
CA ASN A 64 13.95 3.16 6.41
C ASN A 64 14.19 3.76 7.80
N SER A 65 15.27 3.36 8.45
CA SER A 65 15.63 3.84 9.77
C SER A 65 15.87 5.35 9.85
N GLN A 66 16.32 5.97 8.76
CA GLN A 66 16.48 7.43 8.71
C GLN A 66 15.14 8.17 8.72
N SER A 67 14.09 7.55 8.19
CA SER A 67 12.76 8.14 8.15
C SER A 67 11.97 7.95 9.44
N THR A 68 12.15 6.81 10.11
CA THR A 68 11.34 6.42 11.26
C THR A 68 12.08 6.44 12.58
N GLY A 69 13.41 6.43 12.55
CA GLY A 69 14.24 6.21 13.75
C GLY A 69 14.27 4.75 14.23
N VAL A 70 13.52 3.85 13.59
CA VAL A 70 13.47 2.43 13.94
C VAL A 70 14.25 1.61 12.92
N ASN A 71 15.20 0.82 13.40
CA ASN A 71 16.01 -0.04 12.53
C ASN A 71 15.43 -1.47 12.53
N PHE A 72 14.76 -1.84 11.44
CA PHE A 72 14.29 -3.21 11.23
C PHE A 72 15.33 -4.12 10.58
N GLY A 73 16.50 -3.61 10.25
CA GLY A 73 17.50 -4.34 9.48
C GLY A 73 17.11 -4.58 8.03
N LEU A 74 16.12 -3.84 7.53
CA LEU A 74 15.66 -3.89 6.15
C LEU A 74 16.14 -2.70 5.37
N TYR A 75 16.44 -2.96 4.12
CA TYR A 75 16.82 -1.99 3.11
C TYR A 75 15.95 -2.17 1.88
N TYR A 76 15.79 -1.14 1.10
CA TYR A 76 15.04 -1.24 -0.16
C TYR A 76 15.65 -0.36 -1.24
N GLY A 77 15.36 -0.70 -2.47
CA GLY A 77 15.77 0.06 -3.63
C GLY A 77 15.00 -0.35 -4.88
N LEU A 78 15.08 0.48 -5.89
CA LEU A 78 14.55 0.19 -7.21
C LEU A 78 15.65 -0.36 -8.10
N THR A 79 15.33 -1.38 -8.89
CA THR A 79 16.25 -2.03 -9.83
C THR A 79 15.62 -2.19 -11.21
N GLU A 80 16.40 -2.59 -12.17
CA GLU A 80 15.98 -2.84 -13.54
C GLU A 80 15.17 -1.68 -14.15
N ASN A 81 15.79 -0.50 -14.21
CA ASN A 81 15.15 0.74 -14.71
C ASN A 81 13.86 1.10 -13.97
N ASN A 82 13.84 0.94 -12.65
CA ASN A 82 12.70 1.22 -11.78
C ASN A 82 11.47 0.33 -12.05
N THR A 83 11.66 -0.87 -12.60
CA THR A 83 10.57 -1.82 -12.81
C THR A 83 10.40 -2.80 -11.66
N LYS A 84 11.39 -2.88 -10.76
CA LYS A 84 11.35 -3.76 -9.60
C LYS A 84 11.70 -3.00 -8.32
N LEU A 85 10.92 -3.26 -7.28
CA LEU A 85 11.20 -2.84 -5.91
C LEU A 85 11.76 -4.02 -5.14
N VAL A 86 12.95 -3.87 -4.60
CA VAL A 86 13.66 -4.93 -3.87
C VAL A 86 13.78 -4.54 -2.41
N LEU A 87 13.33 -5.41 -1.52
CA LEU A 87 13.60 -5.33 -0.09
C LEU A 87 14.62 -6.43 0.27
N TYR A 88 15.58 -6.12 1.11
CA TYR A 88 16.61 -7.06 1.51
C TYR A 88 17.12 -6.80 2.92
N ASN A 89 17.71 -7.81 3.52
CA ASN A 89 18.43 -7.70 4.78
C ASN A 89 19.89 -8.17 4.62
N LEU A 90 20.71 -7.90 5.62
CA LEU A 90 22.12 -8.27 5.57
C LEU A 90 22.37 -9.78 5.75
N SER A 91 21.37 -10.55 6.17
CA SER A 91 21.47 -12.02 6.27
C SER A 91 21.17 -12.74 4.94
N GLY A 92 20.97 -12.02 3.86
CA GLY A 92 20.82 -12.57 2.52
C GLY A 92 19.38 -12.84 2.08
N LYS A 93 18.38 -12.51 2.89
CA LYS A 93 16.98 -12.58 2.46
C LYS A 93 16.66 -11.41 1.52
N THR A 94 16.02 -11.72 0.42
CA THR A 94 15.61 -10.75 -0.59
C THR A 94 14.20 -11.03 -1.07
N MET A 95 13.38 -10.00 -1.10
CA MET A 95 12.03 -10.01 -1.64
C MET A 95 11.95 -8.99 -2.77
N THR A 96 11.54 -9.43 -3.94
CA THR A 96 11.45 -8.60 -5.14
C THR A 96 10.01 -8.50 -5.60
N PHE A 97 9.53 -7.28 -5.74
CA PHE A 97 8.22 -6.96 -6.30
C PHE A 97 8.38 -6.49 -7.75
N ASP A 98 7.73 -7.18 -8.66
CA ASP A 98 7.63 -6.74 -10.05
C ASP A 98 6.52 -5.69 -10.17
N LEU A 99 6.89 -4.45 -10.44
CA LEU A 99 5.96 -3.33 -10.49
C LEU A 99 5.10 -3.32 -11.75
N GLN A 100 5.51 -4.03 -12.78
CA GLN A 100 4.77 -4.13 -14.03
C GLN A 100 3.72 -5.25 -13.98
N ASN A 101 4.08 -6.40 -13.43
CA ASN A 101 3.22 -7.58 -13.40
C ASN A 101 2.41 -7.71 -12.11
N GLY A 102 2.75 -6.97 -11.07
CA GLY A 102 2.08 -7.04 -9.77
C GLY A 102 2.33 -8.35 -9.03
N THR A 103 3.50 -8.96 -9.23
CA THR A 103 3.92 -10.21 -8.61
C THR A 103 5.10 -10.00 -7.67
N ALA A 104 5.30 -10.90 -6.73
CA ALA A 104 6.44 -10.90 -5.85
C ALA A 104 7.16 -12.25 -5.86
N THR A 105 8.48 -12.19 -5.76
CA THR A 105 9.34 -13.36 -5.59
C THR A 105 10.17 -13.21 -4.33
N ALA A 106 10.41 -14.31 -3.66
CA ALA A 106 11.23 -14.36 -2.47
C ALA A 106 12.35 -15.38 -2.67
N MET A 107 13.55 -15.04 -2.22
CA MET A 107 14.69 -15.93 -2.31
C MET A 107 14.67 -16.91 -1.13
N GLY A 108 14.60 -18.21 -1.44
CA GLY A 108 14.64 -19.26 -0.42
C GLY A 108 13.34 -19.56 0.31
N GLY A 109 12.18 -19.16 -0.24
CA GLY A 109 10.88 -19.43 0.37
C GLY A 109 9.69 -19.29 -0.57
N GLU A 110 8.50 -19.49 -0.02
CA GLU A 110 7.26 -19.25 -0.77
C GLU A 110 7.15 -17.78 -1.16
N ALA A 111 6.66 -17.53 -2.36
CA ALA A 111 6.34 -16.18 -2.79
C ALA A 111 5.29 -15.57 -1.85
N PRO A 112 5.53 -14.39 -1.29
CA PRO A 112 4.57 -13.76 -0.41
C PRO A 112 3.31 -13.35 -1.17
N VAL A 113 2.18 -13.44 -0.51
CA VAL A 113 0.90 -12.95 -1.03
C VAL A 113 0.39 -11.85 -0.11
N PRO A 114 -0.15 -10.76 -0.64
CA PRO A 114 -0.23 -10.38 -2.06
C PRO A 114 1.14 -9.92 -2.61
N GLY A 115 1.33 -10.08 -3.93
CA GLY A 115 2.55 -9.64 -4.61
C GLY A 115 2.50 -8.22 -5.15
N LYS A 116 1.33 -7.59 -5.14
CA LYS A 116 1.14 -6.28 -5.75
C LYS A 116 1.67 -5.16 -4.85
N VAL A 117 2.38 -4.21 -5.45
CA VAL A 117 2.77 -2.94 -4.83
C VAL A 117 1.83 -1.84 -5.33
N LEU A 118 1.38 -1.00 -4.42
CA LEU A 118 0.61 0.19 -4.77
C LEU A 118 1.55 1.39 -4.90
N ARG A 119 1.18 2.33 -5.76
CA ARG A 119 1.90 3.59 -5.89
C ARG A 119 0.92 4.75 -5.82
N GLN A 120 1.13 5.65 -4.85
CA GLN A 120 0.33 6.86 -4.68
C GLN A 120 1.25 8.03 -4.37
N ASN A 121 1.07 9.15 -5.10
CA ASN A 121 1.86 10.38 -4.90
C ASN A 121 3.39 10.13 -4.87
N GLY A 122 3.88 9.23 -5.72
CA GLY A 122 5.30 8.88 -5.77
C GLY A 122 5.80 7.97 -4.66
N VAL A 123 4.93 7.52 -3.76
CA VAL A 123 5.25 6.60 -2.66
C VAL A 123 4.84 5.18 -3.03
N TYR A 124 5.73 4.22 -2.80
CA TYR A 124 5.45 2.80 -2.96
C TYR A 124 4.93 2.21 -1.66
N TYR A 125 3.80 1.49 -1.75
CA TYR A 125 3.16 0.82 -0.62
C TYR A 125 3.29 -0.68 -0.80
N VAL A 126 3.83 -1.34 0.20
CA VAL A 126 4.04 -2.79 0.20
C VAL A 126 3.09 -3.47 1.20
N PRO A 127 2.68 -4.73 0.95
CA PRO A 127 1.81 -5.45 1.87
C PRO A 127 2.55 -5.75 3.17
N ALA A 128 2.10 -5.15 4.27
CA ALA A 128 2.79 -5.20 5.56
C ALA A 128 2.95 -6.63 6.08
N TYR A 129 1.88 -7.41 6.02
CA TYR A 129 1.90 -8.80 6.49
C TYR A 129 2.91 -9.66 5.73
N ALA A 130 2.93 -9.57 4.41
CA ALA A 130 3.83 -10.35 3.57
C ALA A 130 5.30 -10.02 3.84
N VAL A 131 5.63 -8.74 3.99
CA VAL A 131 6.98 -8.28 4.31
C VAL A 131 7.39 -8.75 5.71
N CYS A 132 6.55 -8.51 6.71
CA CYS A 132 6.86 -8.90 8.09
C CYS A 132 7.04 -10.41 8.21
N ARG A 133 6.15 -11.20 7.62
CA ARG A 133 6.24 -12.66 7.67
C ARG A 133 7.52 -13.18 7.02
N TYR A 134 7.85 -12.66 5.85
CA TYR A 134 9.04 -13.12 5.12
C TYR A 134 10.35 -12.79 5.84
N PHE A 135 10.45 -11.59 6.39
CA PHE A 135 11.66 -11.14 7.10
C PHE A 135 11.68 -11.49 8.59
N GLY A 136 10.66 -12.15 9.10
CA GLY A 136 10.60 -12.55 10.51
C GLY A 136 10.32 -11.39 11.46
N LEU A 137 9.63 -10.35 11.00
CA LEU A 137 9.19 -9.23 11.82
C LEU A 137 7.82 -9.53 12.44
N SER A 138 7.60 -9.02 13.65
CA SER A 138 6.29 -9.09 14.29
C SER A 138 5.29 -8.18 13.58
N TYR A 139 4.07 -8.68 13.43
CA TYR A 139 2.94 -7.95 12.85
C TYR A 139 1.69 -8.19 13.68
N SER A 140 1.08 -7.12 14.14
CA SER A 140 -0.15 -7.18 14.96
C SER A 140 -1.14 -6.09 14.55
#